data_c6d68bae94645203a11946136b238efc
#
_entry.id   c6d68bae94645203a11946136b238efc
#
_cell.length_a   1.000
_cell.length_b   1.000
_cell.length_c   1.000
_cell.angle_alpha   90.00
_cell.angle_beta   90.00
_cell.angle_gamma   90.00
#
_symmetry.space_group_name_H-M   'P 1'
#
loop_
_entity.id
_entity.type
_entity.pdbx_description
1 polymer ?
#
loop_
_entity_poly.entity_id
_entity_poly.type
_entity_poly.pdbx_seq_one_letter_code
_entity_poly.pdbx_strand_id
1 'polypeptide(L)'
;MKYTLLLLTLLLATAQANLGSFDSNGKFIYPDTNKPYTGNLDVINNDWGVDAVEFNKDYVDGVLHGTEKSYYQSGNIRSIGHFKRGVLEGIVTGYYEDGSIQVRAIYDNGIKQGRVIHYYPNGNKQLEAFYTDDKFDGVRSTWYENGKPMETMPYSKGLAHGTGRTYYETGGVFEEAKFEYGTPKVMKVFTEEGKLSEQKGWIDKKIIERIVG
;
A
#
# COMPACT_ATOMS: atom_id res chain seq x y z
N MET A 1 18.89 -50.12 6.37
CA MET A 1 18.79 -48.82 5.66
C MET A 1 17.41 -48.16 5.68
N LYS A 2 16.34 -48.74 6.23
CA LYS A 2 14.99 -48.15 6.31
C LYS A 2 14.74 -47.31 7.57
N TYR A 3 15.57 -47.39 8.60
CA TYR A 3 15.36 -46.67 9.87
C TYR A 3 16.01 -45.29 9.92
N THR A 4 17.01 -45.02 9.08
CA THR A 4 17.70 -43.72 9.02
C THR A 4 16.87 -42.63 8.33
N LEU A 5 15.98 -43.01 7.42
CA LEU A 5 15.13 -42.04 6.68
C LEU A 5 13.94 -41.59 7.55
N LEU A 6 13.43 -42.49 8.43
CA LEU A 6 12.30 -42.17 9.32
C LEU A 6 12.72 -41.23 10.47
N LEU A 7 13.99 -41.35 10.95
CA LEU A 7 14.51 -40.44 11.96
C LEU A 7 14.75 -39.01 11.41
N LEU A 8 15.16 -38.89 10.13
CA LEU A 8 15.43 -37.59 9.53
C LEU A 8 14.11 -36.80 9.25
N THR A 9 13.05 -37.53 8.86
CA THR A 9 11.73 -36.92 8.67
C THR A 9 11.06 -36.54 9.99
N LEU A 10 11.29 -37.33 11.06
CA LEU A 10 10.78 -37.02 12.39
C LEU A 10 11.54 -35.83 13.03
N LEU A 11 12.86 -35.70 12.80
CA LEU A 11 13.64 -34.56 13.27
C LEU A 11 13.24 -33.24 12.53
N LEU A 12 12.91 -33.29 11.24
CA LEU A 12 12.44 -32.15 10.48
C LEU A 12 11.03 -31.70 10.94
N ALA A 13 10.12 -32.66 11.17
CA ALA A 13 8.76 -32.36 11.65
C ALA A 13 8.75 -31.80 13.10
N THR A 14 9.69 -32.25 13.96
CA THR A 14 9.84 -31.70 15.31
C THR A 14 10.58 -30.37 15.35
N ALA A 15 11.46 -30.09 14.38
CA ALA A 15 12.13 -28.79 14.29
C ALA A 15 11.19 -27.64 13.92
N GLN A 16 10.12 -27.91 13.18
CA GLN A 16 9.13 -26.89 12.81
C GLN A 16 8.10 -26.59 13.92
N ALA A 17 7.85 -27.52 14.82
CA ALA A 17 6.89 -27.35 15.93
C ALA A 17 7.39 -26.42 17.06
N ASN A 18 8.69 -26.03 17.05
CA ASN A 18 9.34 -25.26 18.12
C ASN A 18 10.01 -23.97 17.62
N LEU A 19 9.47 -23.31 16.59
CA LEU A 19 10.14 -22.16 15.94
C LEU A 19 10.15 -20.86 16.76
N GLY A 20 9.62 -20.85 17.97
CA GLY A 20 9.70 -19.70 18.86
C GLY A 20 8.36 -19.04 19.18
N SER A 21 8.42 -18.13 20.10
CA SER A 21 7.29 -17.34 20.58
C SER A 21 7.75 -15.90 20.81
N PHE A 22 6.79 -15.01 21.03
CA PHE A 22 7.12 -13.65 21.45
C PHE A 22 7.20 -13.57 22.98
N ASP A 23 8.25 -12.90 23.49
CA ASP A 23 8.37 -12.58 24.91
C ASP A 23 7.42 -11.43 25.31
N SER A 24 7.42 -11.08 26.62
CA SER A 24 6.58 -10.00 27.17
C SER A 24 6.92 -8.61 26.59
N ASN A 25 8.07 -8.44 25.93
CA ASN A 25 8.51 -7.21 25.29
C ASN A 25 8.26 -7.24 23.78
N GLY A 26 7.59 -8.29 23.25
CA GLY A 26 7.32 -8.46 21.84
C GLY A 26 8.52 -8.90 21.00
N LYS A 27 9.59 -9.43 21.62
CA LYS A 27 10.72 -10.00 20.90
C LYS A 27 10.49 -11.47 20.58
N PHE A 28 10.77 -11.84 19.35
CA PHE A 28 10.75 -13.26 18.95
C PHE A 28 11.95 -14.00 19.53
N ILE A 29 11.70 -15.07 20.26
CA ILE A 29 12.70 -15.81 21.01
C ILE A 29 12.72 -17.29 20.63
N TYR A 30 13.89 -17.93 20.81
CA TYR A 30 14.02 -19.38 20.77
C TYR A 30 13.33 -20.01 21.98
N PRO A 31 12.41 -20.99 21.82
CA PRO A 31 11.62 -21.52 22.92
C PRO A 31 12.47 -22.22 23.96
N ASP A 32 13.52 -22.91 23.54
CA ASP A 32 14.37 -23.76 24.44
C ASP A 32 15.35 -22.94 25.30
N THR A 33 15.72 -21.73 24.82
CA THR A 33 16.78 -20.94 25.48
C THR A 33 16.30 -19.60 25.99
N ASN A 34 15.11 -19.19 25.62
CA ASN A 34 14.54 -17.86 25.90
C ASN A 34 15.40 -16.70 25.36
N LYS A 35 16.29 -16.98 24.40
CA LYS A 35 17.17 -15.97 23.77
C LYS A 35 16.51 -15.35 22.56
N PRO A 36 16.73 -14.06 22.31
CA PRO A 36 16.25 -13.40 21.10
C PRO A 36 16.76 -14.10 19.84
N TYR A 37 15.86 -14.27 18.87
CA TYR A 37 16.15 -14.91 17.59
C TYR A 37 16.88 -13.96 16.65
N THR A 38 17.90 -14.45 15.96
CA THR A 38 18.54 -13.76 14.83
C THR A 38 18.61 -14.72 13.65
N GLY A 39 18.05 -14.33 12.52
CA GLY A 39 18.02 -15.14 11.32
C GLY A 39 16.79 -14.91 10.48
N ASN A 40 16.64 -15.73 9.46
CA ASN A 40 15.47 -15.76 8.58
C ASN A 40 14.48 -16.81 9.05
N LEU A 41 13.19 -16.50 9.03
CA LEU A 41 12.10 -17.35 9.49
C LEU A 41 11.00 -17.44 8.46
N ASP A 42 10.59 -18.67 8.13
CA ASP A 42 9.37 -18.95 7.39
C ASP A 42 8.19 -19.10 8.36
N VAL A 43 7.14 -18.34 8.15
CA VAL A 43 5.86 -18.46 8.84
C VAL A 43 4.92 -19.29 7.97
N ILE A 44 4.52 -20.44 8.51
CA ILE A 44 3.72 -21.43 7.80
C ILE A 44 2.23 -21.19 8.03
N ASN A 45 1.43 -21.26 6.97
CA ASN A 45 -0.02 -21.29 7.04
C ASN A 45 -0.52 -22.69 6.68
N ASN A 46 -0.84 -23.50 7.71
CA ASN A 46 -1.27 -24.88 7.54
C ASN A 46 -2.65 -25.02 6.85
N ASP A 47 -3.46 -23.97 6.83
CA ASP A 47 -4.74 -23.96 6.11
C ASP A 47 -4.55 -23.94 4.58
N TRP A 48 -3.36 -23.51 4.12
CA TRP A 48 -3.01 -23.49 2.70
C TRP A 48 -2.45 -24.83 2.19
N GLY A 49 -1.94 -25.68 3.11
CA GLY A 49 -1.33 -26.96 2.83
C GLY A 49 -0.16 -27.24 3.76
N VAL A 50 0.40 -28.43 3.65
CA VAL A 50 1.56 -28.83 4.46
C VAL A 50 2.77 -27.96 4.05
N ASP A 51 3.38 -27.30 5.05
CA ASP A 51 4.56 -26.44 4.88
C ASP A 51 4.39 -25.23 3.91
N ALA A 52 3.14 -24.78 3.69
CA ALA A 52 2.88 -23.61 2.86
C ALA A 52 3.35 -22.33 3.56
N VAL A 53 4.33 -21.63 2.98
CA VAL A 53 4.89 -20.40 3.54
C VAL A 53 3.96 -19.23 3.25
N GLU A 54 3.50 -18.55 4.30
CA GLU A 54 2.73 -17.30 4.18
C GLU A 54 3.64 -16.07 4.25
N PHE A 55 4.66 -16.11 5.12
CA PHE A 55 5.66 -15.05 5.24
C PHE A 55 7.07 -15.63 5.38
N ASN A 56 8.03 -14.89 4.86
CA ASN A 56 9.45 -15.05 5.13
C ASN A 56 9.97 -13.76 5.74
N LYS A 57 10.62 -13.82 6.92
CA LYS A 57 10.94 -12.65 7.75
C LYS A 57 12.36 -12.72 8.28
N ASP A 58 13.08 -11.60 8.20
CA ASP A 58 14.41 -11.46 8.79
C ASP A 58 14.31 -10.83 10.18
N TYR A 59 14.99 -11.43 11.16
CA TYR A 59 15.07 -10.96 12.55
C TYR A 59 16.51 -10.72 13.00
N VAL A 60 16.70 -9.66 13.79
CA VAL A 60 17.94 -9.41 14.55
C VAL A 60 17.56 -9.13 16.00
N ASP A 61 18.16 -9.89 16.92
CA ASP A 61 17.89 -9.80 18.37
C ASP A 61 16.38 -9.85 18.70
N GLY A 62 15.64 -10.72 18.01
CA GLY A 62 14.20 -10.91 18.19
C GLY A 62 13.31 -9.83 17.59
N VAL A 63 13.90 -8.85 16.91
CA VAL A 63 13.18 -7.74 16.28
C VAL A 63 13.24 -7.89 14.75
N LEU A 64 12.13 -7.68 14.08
CA LEU A 64 12.06 -7.69 12.62
C LEU A 64 13.03 -6.66 12.04
N HIS A 65 14.01 -7.12 11.25
CA HIS A 65 15.07 -6.28 10.70
C HIS A 65 15.62 -6.90 9.42
N GLY A 66 15.43 -6.24 8.30
CA GLY A 66 15.76 -6.77 6.98
C GLY A 66 14.52 -6.89 6.12
N THR A 67 14.44 -7.96 5.33
CA THR A 67 13.35 -8.15 4.37
C THR A 67 12.20 -8.95 5.00
N GLU A 68 10.98 -8.52 4.72
CA GLU A 68 9.78 -9.35 4.86
C GLU A 68 9.21 -9.61 3.47
N LYS A 69 8.96 -10.87 3.17
CA LYS A 69 8.20 -11.29 1.99
C LYS A 69 6.89 -11.93 2.45
N SER A 70 5.80 -11.61 1.78
CA SER A 70 4.56 -12.37 1.89
C SER A 70 4.26 -13.08 0.58
N TYR A 71 3.51 -14.17 0.68
CA TYR A 71 3.19 -15.03 -0.46
C TYR A 71 1.69 -15.18 -0.62
N TYR A 72 1.26 -15.50 -1.82
CA TYR A 72 -0.05 -16.05 -2.11
C TYR A 72 -0.09 -17.54 -1.76
N GLN A 73 -1.27 -18.13 -1.68
CA GLN A 73 -1.43 -19.57 -1.48
C GLN A 73 -0.78 -20.40 -2.60
N SER A 74 -0.68 -19.84 -3.81
CA SER A 74 0.04 -20.44 -4.94
C SER A 74 1.56 -20.52 -4.76
N GLY A 75 2.12 -19.87 -3.72
CA GLY A 75 3.56 -19.74 -3.49
C GLY A 75 4.20 -18.55 -4.20
N ASN A 76 3.48 -17.82 -5.04
CA ASN A 76 3.98 -16.62 -5.68
C ASN A 76 4.12 -15.46 -4.67
N ILE A 77 5.10 -14.59 -4.86
CA ILE A 77 5.32 -13.43 -3.98
C ILE A 77 4.12 -12.48 -4.09
N ARG A 78 3.53 -12.11 -2.94
CA ARG A 78 2.46 -11.12 -2.80
C ARG A 78 3.02 -9.74 -2.46
N SER A 79 4.05 -9.66 -1.58
CA SER A 79 4.69 -8.38 -1.29
C SER A 79 6.13 -8.55 -0.79
N ILE A 80 6.92 -7.49 -0.95
CA ILE A 80 8.26 -7.34 -0.38
C ILE A 80 8.32 -5.99 0.31
N GLY A 81 8.74 -5.98 1.59
CA GLY A 81 9.01 -4.79 2.37
C GLY A 81 10.33 -4.91 3.11
N HIS A 82 10.85 -3.80 3.59
CA HIS A 82 12.07 -3.75 4.38
C HIS A 82 11.79 -3.13 5.75
N PHE A 83 12.34 -3.73 6.78
CA PHE A 83 12.14 -3.30 8.16
C PHE A 83 13.48 -2.96 8.82
N LYS A 84 13.47 -1.92 9.62
CA LYS A 84 14.59 -1.51 10.45
C LYS A 84 14.12 -1.39 11.88
N ARG A 85 14.60 -2.30 12.75
CA ARG A 85 14.20 -2.37 14.17
C ARG A 85 12.68 -2.43 14.37
N GLY A 86 11.99 -3.28 13.60
CA GLY A 86 10.54 -3.45 13.66
C GLY A 86 9.72 -2.40 12.93
N VAL A 87 10.35 -1.39 12.35
CA VAL A 87 9.68 -0.29 11.66
C VAL A 87 9.89 -0.42 10.15
N LEU A 88 8.82 -0.25 9.39
CA LEU A 88 8.83 -0.32 7.92
C LEU A 88 9.63 0.86 7.34
N GLU A 89 10.58 0.56 6.45
CA GLU A 89 11.54 1.50 5.90
C GLU A 89 11.76 1.26 4.41
N GLY A 90 11.84 2.33 3.61
CA GLY A 90 12.15 2.24 2.19
C GLY A 90 10.97 1.81 1.33
N ILE A 91 11.25 1.11 0.23
CA ILE A 91 10.26 0.75 -0.78
C ILE A 91 9.53 -0.54 -0.38
N VAL A 92 8.20 -0.49 -0.41
CA VAL A 92 7.32 -1.65 -0.41
C VAL A 92 6.82 -1.89 -1.82
N THR A 93 6.92 -3.13 -2.29
CA THR A 93 6.35 -3.54 -3.58
C THR A 93 5.35 -4.67 -3.34
N GLY A 94 4.12 -4.48 -3.79
CA GLY A 94 3.09 -5.51 -3.87
C GLY A 94 2.93 -6.00 -5.31
N TYR A 95 2.56 -7.25 -5.45
CA TYR A 95 2.42 -7.92 -6.74
C TYR A 95 1.04 -8.54 -6.87
N TYR A 96 0.57 -8.67 -8.07
CA TYR A 96 -0.52 -9.56 -8.44
C TYR A 96 -0.03 -11.01 -8.39
N GLU A 97 -0.96 -11.96 -8.41
CA GLU A 97 -0.63 -13.38 -8.33
C GLU A 97 0.15 -13.89 -9.56
N ASP A 98 0.03 -13.23 -10.70
CA ASP A 98 0.83 -13.49 -11.91
C ASP A 98 2.28 -12.93 -11.85
N GLY A 99 2.64 -12.26 -10.74
CA GLY A 99 3.95 -11.64 -10.52
C GLY A 99 4.10 -10.23 -11.09
N SER A 100 3.10 -9.69 -11.78
CA SER A 100 3.10 -8.29 -12.22
C SER A 100 2.96 -7.35 -11.02
N ILE A 101 3.52 -6.14 -11.12
CA ILE A 101 3.51 -5.18 -10.02
C ILE A 101 2.12 -4.60 -9.85
N GLN A 102 1.58 -4.69 -8.62
CA GLN A 102 0.31 -4.09 -8.22
C GLN A 102 0.49 -2.71 -7.59
N VAL A 103 1.49 -2.56 -6.71
CA VAL A 103 1.71 -1.32 -5.97
C VAL A 103 3.18 -1.11 -5.64
N ARG A 104 3.61 0.15 -5.64
CA ARG A 104 4.87 0.60 -5.04
C ARG A 104 4.59 1.79 -4.14
N ALA A 105 5.14 1.75 -2.93
CA ALA A 105 5.03 2.82 -1.94
C ALA A 105 6.37 3.00 -1.24
N ILE A 106 6.63 4.22 -0.76
CA ILE A 106 7.84 4.55 0.00
C ILE A 106 7.43 4.86 1.43
N TYR A 107 8.17 4.31 2.38
CA TYR A 107 8.01 4.54 3.81
C TYR A 107 9.30 5.04 4.44
N ASP A 108 9.18 5.97 5.36
CA ASP A 108 10.23 6.45 6.25
C ASP A 108 9.72 6.35 7.68
N ASN A 109 10.41 5.56 8.51
CA ASN A 109 10.01 5.32 9.90
C ASN A 109 8.54 4.86 10.06
N GLY A 110 8.05 4.00 9.17
CA GLY A 110 6.68 3.47 9.18
C GLY A 110 5.64 4.42 8.61
N ILE A 111 6.02 5.63 8.24
CA ILE A 111 5.16 6.69 7.71
C ILE A 111 5.29 6.72 6.20
N LYS A 112 4.17 6.79 5.49
CA LYS A 112 4.17 6.86 4.03
C LYS A 112 4.71 8.21 3.56
N GLN A 113 5.78 8.18 2.74
CA GLN A 113 6.46 9.35 2.21
C GLN A 113 6.64 9.26 0.70
N GLY A 114 6.58 10.41 0.01
CA GLY A 114 6.86 10.47 -1.41
C GLY A 114 5.79 9.79 -2.27
N ARG A 115 6.25 9.18 -3.35
CA ARG A 115 5.40 8.68 -4.43
C ARG A 115 4.83 7.29 -4.14
N VAL A 116 3.52 7.13 -4.34
CA VAL A 116 2.82 5.84 -4.36
C VAL A 116 2.21 5.63 -5.72
N ILE A 117 2.38 4.43 -6.28
CA ILE A 117 1.81 4.06 -7.57
C ILE A 117 1.09 2.73 -7.43
N HIS A 118 -0.15 2.67 -7.93
CA HIS A 118 -0.88 1.43 -8.17
C HIS A 118 -0.97 1.19 -9.68
N TYR A 119 -0.97 -0.07 -10.06
CA TYR A 119 -1.08 -0.51 -11.44
C TYR A 119 -2.28 -1.44 -11.62
N TYR A 120 -2.84 -1.46 -12.80
CA TYR A 120 -3.76 -2.50 -13.25
C TYR A 120 -3.00 -3.78 -13.59
N PRO A 121 -3.68 -4.95 -13.67
CA PRO A 121 -3.03 -6.20 -14.09
C PRO A 121 -2.37 -6.12 -15.48
N ASN A 122 -2.90 -5.28 -16.39
CA ASN A 122 -2.32 -5.04 -17.72
C ASN A 122 -1.05 -4.15 -17.70
N GLY A 123 -0.60 -3.72 -16.49
CA GLY A 123 0.60 -2.89 -16.30
C GLY A 123 0.38 -1.38 -16.45
N ASN A 124 -0.80 -0.93 -16.89
CA ASN A 124 -1.12 0.49 -16.92
C ASN A 124 -1.25 1.05 -15.50
N LYS A 125 -0.88 2.33 -15.32
CA LYS A 125 -1.10 3.00 -14.03
C LYS A 125 -2.60 3.06 -13.74
N GLN A 126 -2.97 2.75 -12.49
CA GLN A 126 -4.30 2.94 -11.93
C GLN A 126 -4.38 4.22 -11.10
N LEU A 127 -3.35 4.45 -10.26
CA LEU A 127 -3.26 5.59 -9.37
C LEU A 127 -1.79 6.00 -9.20
N GLU A 128 -1.55 7.29 -9.14
CA GLU A 128 -0.31 7.89 -8.67
C GLU A 128 -0.65 9.01 -7.69
N ALA A 129 0.01 9.02 -6.54
CA ALA A 129 -0.18 10.03 -5.53
C ALA A 129 1.12 10.34 -4.82
N PHE A 130 1.21 11.52 -4.24
CA PHE A 130 2.35 11.95 -3.43
C PHE A 130 1.90 12.15 -1.99
N TYR A 131 2.73 11.71 -1.05
CA TYR A 131 2.47 11.73 0.37
C TYR A 131 3.59 12.45 1.12
N THR A 132 3.20 13.22 2.12
CA THR A 132 4.05 13.76 3.17
C THR A 132 3.37 13.45 4.50
N ASP A 133 4.05 12.68 5.37
CA ASP A 133 3.53 12.29 6.69
C ASP A 133 2.14 11.65 6.61
N ASP A 134 2.00 10.58 5.78
CA ASP A 134 0.75 9.85 5.51
C ASP A 134 -0.40 10.67 4.90
N LYS A 135 -0.17 11.95 4.55
CA LYS A 135 -1.17 12.82 3.95
C LYS A 135 -0.86 13.06 2.48
N PHE A 136 -1.89 13.14 1.66
CA PHE A 136 -1.71 13.58 0.28
C PHE A 136 -1.07 14.97 0.25
N ASP A 137 0.02 15.13 -0.47
CA ASP A 137 0.70 16.42 -0.69
C ASP A 137 1.31 16.43 -2.10
N GLY A 138 0.63 17.05 -3.03
CA GLY A 138 0.88 16.99 -4.46
C GLY A 138 -0.32 16.53 -5.26
N VAL A 139 -0.13 16.19 -6.52
CA VAL A 139 -1.22 15.75 -7.40
C VAL A 139 -1.48 14.26 -7.23
N ARG A 140 -2.73 13.91 -6.93
CA ARG A 140 -3.25 12.56 -7.06
C ARG A 140 -3.85 12.42 -8.46
N SER A 141 -3.42 11.42 -9.19
CA SER A 141 -3.92 11.10 -10.53
C SER A 141 -4.42 9.66 -10.58
N THR A 142 -5.53 9.44 -11.27
CA THR A 142 -6.04 8.10 -11.57
C THR A 142 -6.26 7.95 -13.07
N TRP A 143 -6.24 6.73 -13.54
CA TRP A 143 -6.38 6.37 -14.93
C TRP A 143 -7.39 5.26 -15.09
N TYR A 144 -8.07 5.23 -16.21
CA TYR A 144 -8.82 4.08 -16.69
C TYR A 144 -7.87 2.93 -17.04
N GLU A 145 -8.39 1.71 -17.12
CA GLU A 145 -7.59 0.53 -17.47
C GLU A 145 -6.98 0.61 -18.88
N ASN A 146 -7.61 1.37 -19.78
CA ASN A 146 -7.08 1.68 -21.11
C ASN A 146 -5.92 2.71 -21.11
N GLY A 147 -5.50 3.18 -19.92
CA GLY A 147 -4.39 4.13 -19.72
C GLY A 147 -4.76 5.60 -19.89
N LYS A 148 -5.99 5.93 -20.27
CA LYS A 148 -6.43 7.33 -20.33
C LYS A 148 -6.66 7.90 -18.93
N PRO A 149 -6.45 9.22 -18.72
CA PRO A 149 -6.70 9.86 -17.45
C PRO A 149 -8.20 9.75 -17.06
N MET A 150 -8.45 9.46 -15.78
CA MET A 150 -9.77 9.41 -15.17
C MET A 150 -10.00 10.61 -14.25
N GLU A 151 -9.00 10.93 -13.40
CA GLU A 151 -9.07 12.05 -12.47
C GLU A 151 -7.67 12.61 -12.21
N THR A 152 -7.60 13.93 -12.01
CA THR A 152 -6.44 14.61 -11.41
C THR A 152 -6.94 15.55 -10.32
N MET A 153 -6.39 15.43 -9.10
CA MET A 153 -6.76 16.26 -7.96
C MET A 153 -5.51 16.70 -7.22
N PRO A 154 -5.20 18.00 -7.15
CA PRO A 154 -4.13 18.52 -6.34
C PRO A 154 -4.53 18.55 -4.86
N TYR A 155 -3.59 18.19 -3.99
CA TYR A 155 -3.72 18.20 -2.54
C TYR A 155 -2.59 18.99 -1.90
N SER A 156 -2.89 19.61 -0.77
CA SER A 156 -1.92 20.20 0.13
C SER A 156 -2.25 19.79 1.56
N LYS A 157 -1.31 19.14 2.23
CA LYS A 157 -1.43 18.68 3.62
C LYS A 157 -2.71 17.84 3.87
N GLY A 158 -3.07 16.98 2.91
CA GLY A 158 -4.23 16.09 2.97
C GLY A 158 -5.56 16.70 2.51
N LEU A 159 -5.60 17.98 2.18
CA LEU A 159 -6.81 18.67 1.73
C LEU A 159 -6.72 18.98 0.23
N ALA A 160 -7.83 18.79 -0.50
CA ALA A 160 -7.92 19.21 -1.90
C ALA A 160 -7.66 20.72 -2.00
N HIS A 161 -6.70 21.13 -2.82
CA HIS A 161 -6.30 22.53 -2.99
C HIS A 161 -5.81 22.78 -4.41
N GLY A 162 -6.52 23.64 -5.16
CA GLY A 162 -6.26 23.92 -6.55
C GLY A 162 -7.39 23.41 -7.45
N THR A 163 -7.08 23.16 -8.71
CA THR A 163 -8.07 22.72 -9.70
C THR A 163 -7.94 21.23 -9.98
N GLY A 164 -8.96 20.46 -9.60
CA GLY A 164 -9.12 19.07 -9.97
C GLY A 164 -9.90 18.93 -11.28
N ARG A 165 -9.70 17.81 -11.97
CA ARG A 165 -10.40 17.45 -13.20
C ARG A 165 -10.76 15.97 -13.18
N THR A 166 -11.95 15.67 -13.67
CA THR A 166 -12.34 14.34 -14.08
C THR A 166 -12.51 14.31 -15.60
N TYR A 167 -12.36 13.13 -16.16
CA TYR A 167 -12.33 12.97 -17.62
C TYR A 167 -13.32 11.88 -18.05
N TYR A 168 -13.89 12.05 -19.21
CA TYR A 168 -14.58 10.98 -19.90
C TYR A 168 -13.58 9.86 -20.28
N GLU A 169 -14.03 8.63 -20.36
CA GLU A 169 -13.19 7.53 -20.84
C GLU A 169 -12.74 7.72 -22.29
N THR A 170 -13.51 8.49 -23.06
CA THR A 170 -13.16 8.94 -24.41
C THR A 170 -11.97 9.92 -24.42
N GLY A 171 -11.71 10.66 -23.31
CA GLY A 171 -10.53 11.50 -23.08
C GLY A 171 -10.80 12.99 -22.87
N GLY A 172 -12.03 13.48 -23.12
CA GLY A 172 -12.41 14.89 -22.86
C GLY A 172 -12.59 15.18 -21.36
N VAL A 173 -12.48 16.44 -20.94
CA VAL A 173 -12.78 16.85 -19.57
C VAL A 173 -14.29 16.74 -19.33
N PHE A 174 -14.69 15.97 -18.32
CA PHE A 174 -16.07 15.88 -17.85
C PHE A 174 -16.37 16.99 -16.84
N GLU A 175 -15.50 17.13 -15.83
CA GLU A 175 -15.67 18.09 -14.75
C GLU A 175 -14.35 18.79 -14.42
N GLU A 176 -14.41 20.07 -14.13
CA GLU A 176 -13.35 20.88 -13.53
C GLU A 176 -13.88 21.51 -12.25
N ALA A 177 -13.22 21.22 -11.11
CA ALA A 177 -13.60 21.78 -9.82
C ALA A 177 -12.41 22.45 -9.15
N LYS A 178 -12.60 23.67 -8.66
CA LYS A 178 -11.59 24.41 -7.87
C LYS A 178 -11.87 24.26 -6.40
N PHE A 179 -10.83 23.88 -5.65
CA PHE A 179 -10.85 23.70 -4.21
C PHE A 179 -9.88 24.66 -3.52
N GLU A 180 -10.24 25.05 -2.32
CA GLU A 180 -9.39 25.79 -1.40
C GLU A 180 -9.47 25.12 -0.04
N TYR A 181 -8.38 24.45 0.35
CA TYR A 181 -8.26 23.67 1.61
C TYR A 181 -9.48 22.79 1.90
N GLY A 182 -9.85 21.95 0.94
CA GLY A 182 -10.96 21.00 1.02
C GLY A 182 -12.33 21.60 0.70
N THR A 183 -12.45 22.92 0.60
CA THR A 183 -13.72 23.59 0.32
C THR A 183 -13.88 23.82 -1.20
N PRO A 184 -14.94 23.30 -1.85
CA PRO A 184 -15.20 23.58 -3.25
C PRO A 184 -15.58 25.06 -3.42
N LYS A 185 -15.07 25.70 -4.46
CA LYS A 185 -15.33 27.10 -4.81
C LYS A 185 -16.11 27.24 -6.11
N VAL A 186 -15.72 26.48 -7.12
CA VAL A 186 -16.33 26.51 -8.44
C VAL A 186 -16.30 25.10 -8.99
N MET A 187 -17.36 24.70 -9.66
CA MET A 187 -17.44 23.48 -10.47
C MET A 187 -17.99 23.84 -11.85
N LYS A 188 -17.42 23.22 -12.84
CA LYS A 188 -17.86 23.30 -14.25
C LYS A 188 -17.99 21.89 -14.78
N VAL A 189 -19.07 21.64 -15.49
CA VAL A 189 -19.33 20.37 -16.17
C VAL A 189 -19.35 20.63 -17.67
N PHE A 190 -18.73 19.73 -18.43
CA PHE A 190 -18.60 19.83 -19.87
C PHE A 190 -19.24 18.63 -20.56
N THR A 191 -19.72 18.80 -21.76
CA THR A 191 -20.14 17.70 -22.64
C THR A 191 -18.91 16.99 -23.23
N GLU A 192 -19.07 15.81 -23.84
CA GLU A 192 -17.98 15.11 -24.53
C GLU A 192 -17.36 15.95 -25.67
N GLU A 193 -18.12 16.85 -26.29
CA GLU A 193 -17.63 17.80 -27.31
C GLU A 193 -16.89 19.00 -26.69
N GLY A 194 -16.72 19.03 -25.36
CA GLY A 194 -16.00 20.07 -24.62
C GLY A 194 -16.79 21.38 -24.43
N LYS A 195 -18.12 21.37 -24.64
CA LYS A 195 -18.96 22.52 -24.36
C LYS A 195 -19.33 22.58 -22.88
N LEU A 196 -19.28 23.78 -22.31
CA LEU A 196 -19.76 24.01 -20.94
C LEU A 196 -21.25 23.73 -20.85
N SER A 197 -21.65 22.76 -20.01
CA SER A 197 -23.05 22.40 -19.79
C SER A 197 -23.61 22.97 -18.49
N GLU A 198 -22.78 23.05 -17.45
CA GLU A 198 -23.17 23.54 -16.12
C GLU A 198 -22.01 24.26 -15.43
N GLN A 199 -22.33 25.30 -14.65
CA GLN A 199 -21.38 25.94 -13.74
C GLN A 199 -22.07 26.25 -12.42
N LYS A 200 -21.45 25.85 -11.30
CA LYS A 200 -21.85 26.19 -9.94
C LYS A 200 -20.70 26.90 -9.22
N GLY A 201 -21.03 27.92 -8.43
CA GLY A 201 -20.11 28.53 -7.48
C GLY A 201 -20.64 28.33 -6.06
N TRP A 202 -19.75 28.05 -5.12
CA TRP A 202 -20.06 28.01 -3.69
C TRP A 202 -19.56 29.29 -3.03
N ILE A 203 -20.49 30.09 -2.52
CA ILE A 203 -20.18 31.26 -1.70
C ILE A 203 -20.14 30.78 -0.25
N ASP A 204 -19.06 31.12 0.46
CA ASP A 204 -18.94 30.79 1.88
C ASP A 204 -20.13 31.41 2.65
N LYS A 205 -20.89 30.57 3.40
CA LYS A 205 -22.05 31.03 4.20
C LYS A 205 -21.73 32.23 5.08
N LYS A 206 -20.51 32.33 5.59
CA LYS A 206 -20.04 33.49 6.38
C LYS A 206 -20.00 34.81 5.61
N ILE A 207 -19.87 34.75 4.28
CA ILE A 207 -19.94 35.98 3.45
C ILE A 207 -21.40 36.40 3.28
N ILE A 208 -22.32 35.45 3.13
CA ILE A 208 -23.76 35.75 3.03
C ILE A 208 -24.27 36.39 4.32
N GLU A 209 -23.89 35.88 5.49
CA GLU A 209 -24.28 36.45 6.80
C GLU A 209 -23.71 37.85 7.04
N ARG A 210 -22.60 38.23 6.39
CA ARG A 210 -22.04 39.60 6.43
C ARG A 210 -22.68 40.58 5.47
N ILE A 211 -23.35 40.10 4.43
CA ILE A 211 -23.98 40.94 3.38
C ILE A 211 -25.48 41.16 3.69
N VAL A 212 -26.08 40.23 4.42
CA VAL A 212 -27.54 40.23 4.69
C VAL A 212 -27.86 40.64 6.15
N GLY A 213 -26.87 40.76 7.05
CA GLY A 213 -26.96 41.31 8.39
C GLY A 213 -26.41 42.70 8.49
#